data_aae42aac88a22a83428a2d95ecdff1eb
#
_entry.id   aae42aac88a22a83428a2d95ecdff1eb
#
_cell.length_a   1.000
_cell.length_b   1.000
_cell.length_c   1.000
_cell.angle_alpha   90.00
_cell.angle_beta   90.00
_cell.angle_gamma   90.00
#
_symmetry.space_group_name_H-M   'P 1'
#
loop_
_entity.id
_entity.type
_entity.pdbx_description
1 polymer ?
#
loop_
_entity_poly.entity_id
_entity_poly.type
_entity_poly.pdbx_seq_one_letter_code
_entity_poly.pdbx_strand_id
1 'polypeptide(L)'
;VIDKTLKTCEEAVEKVFDGATIMLGGFGDPGLPGQLLEALRRKGVKDLSVVHNGAGAGDWALGGLIKDGRVRKVTASFPNNPGAVAFQDLYLKGQIELELVPQGTLAERIRAAGSGLGGFFTPTSAGTELGKGKETRTIDGREYVFEKPLHADFAMIRAYKGDRLGNLQFRKAMRNFNIAMAMAGAVTIAEVDELVPVGGIDPEDVHAPGIFVDHVVQCPRHPKLIEIGPPK
;
A
#
# COMPACT_ATOMS: atom_id res chain seq x y z
N VAL A 1 -18.85 19.06 -12.98
CA VAL A 1 -17.52 19.40 -12.46
C VAL A 1 -17.02 18.20 -11.70
N ILE A 2 -15.81 17.70 -12.05
CA ILE A 2 -15.21 16.56 -11.35
C ILE A 2 -14.79 17.02 -9.94
N ASP A 3 -15.27 16.30 -8.93
CA ASP A 3 -14.87 16.48 -7.54
C ASP A 3 -14.73 15.09 -6.88
N LYS A 4 -13.52 14.73 -6.49
CA LYS A 4 -13.17 13.46 -5.87
C LYS A 4 -12.95 13.58 -4.36
N THR A 5 -13.21 14.76 -3.80
CA THR A 5 -12.98 15.00 -2.38
C THR A 5 -14.07 14.37 -1.52
N LEU A 6 -13.65 13.75 -0.41
CA LEU A 6 -14.52 13.25 0.64
C LEU A 6 -14.27 14.04 1.92
N LYS A 7 -15.26 14.10 2.79
CA LYS A 7 -15.22 14.93 4.00
C LYS A 7 -14.47 14.25 5.15
N THR A 8 -14.59 12.94 5.24
CA THR A 8 -14.02 12.17 6.37
C THR A 8 -13.36 10.89 5.91
N CYS A 9 -12.44 10.36 6.73
CA CYS A 9 -11.83 9.06 6.47
C CYS A 9 -12.85 7.92 6.60
N GLU A 10 -13.89 8.07 7.42
CA GLU A 10 -14.99 7.12 7.55
C GLU A 10 -15.79 6.99 6.25
N GLU A 11 -16.13 8.13 5.62
CA GLU A 11 -16.77 8.15 4.30
C GLU A 11 -15.88 7.48 3.25
N ALA A 12 -14.58 7.75 3.30
CA ALA A 12 -13.63 7.21 2.34
C ALA A 12 -13.51 5.68 2.38
N VAL A 13 -13.68 5.07 3.55
CA VAL A 13 -13.61 3.62 3.71
C VAL A 13 -14.97 2.92 3.69
N GLU A 14 -16.06 3.66 3.47
CA GLU A 14 -17.43 3.13 3.55
C GLU A 14 -17.66 1.92 2.64
N LYS A 15 -17.10 1.91 1.45
CA LYS A 15 -17.26 0.84 0.46
C LYS A 15 -16.32 -0.35 0.66
N VAL A 16 -15.39 -0.30 1.58
CA VAL A 16 -14.49 -1.42 1.86
C VAL A 16 -15.27 -2.54 2.54
N PHE A 17 -15.11 -3.76 2.07
CA PHE A 17 -15.87 -4.94 2.48
C PHE A 17 -14.97 -6.02 3.13
N ASP A 18 -15.59 -6.94 3.85
CA ASP A 18 -14.89 -8.10 4.44
C ASP A 18 -14.25 -8.97 3.35
N GLY A 19 -13.03 -9.40 3.56
CA GLY A 19 -12.27 -10.19 2.58
C GLY A 19 -11.56 -9.39 1.50
N ALA A 20 -11.72 -8.06 1.45
CA ALA A 20 -11.09 -7.22 0.45
C ALA A 20 -9.56 -7.36 0.43
N THR A 21 -8.97 -7.24 -0.75
CA THR A 21 -7.53 -7.08 -0.94
C THR A 21 -7.20 -5.58 -0.98
N ILE A 22 -6.31 -5.14 -0.10
CA ILE A 22 -5.96 -3.73 0.05
C ILE A 22 -4.45 -3.54 -0.11
N MET A 23 -4.04 -2.70 -1.05
CA MET A 23 -2.68 -2.18 -1.13
C MET A 23 -2.53 -0.97 -0.22
N LEU A 24 -1.50 -0.99 0.61
CA LEU A 24 -1.18 0.10 1.53
C LEU A 24 0.12 0.75 1.10
N GLY A 25 0.05 2.00 0.68
CA GLY A 25 1.22 2.82 0.40
C GLY A 25 2.10 2.97 1.63
N GLY A 26 3.34 3.37 1.41
CA GLY A 26 4.30 3.55 2.48
C GLY A 26 5.48 2.57 2.43
N PHE A 27 6.53 2.98 3.15
CA PHE A 27 7.70 2.16 3.45
C PHE A 27 7.99 2.35 4.95
N GLY A 28 7.49 1.45 5.77
CA GLY A 28 7.28 1.75 7.19
C GLY A 28 6.28 2.90 7.33
N ASP A 29 6.54 3.86 8.22
CA ASP A 29 5.66 5.01 8.48
C ASP A 29 5.62 6.06 7.35
N PRO A 30 6.75 6.40 6.65
CA PRO A 30 6.71 7.39 5.57
C PRO A 30 5.75 6.99 4.45
N GLY A 31 4.68 7.78 4.26
CA GLY A 31 3.68 7.56 3.22
C GLY A 31 2.59 6.52 3.56
N LEU A 32 2.55 6.02 4.80
CA LEU A 32 1.47 5.14 5.26
C LEU A 32 0.18 5.95 5.49
N PRO A 33 -0.97 5.54 4.93
CA PRO A 33 -2.26 6.22 5.08
C PRO A 33 -2.91 5.87 6.42
N GLY A 34 -2.31 6.34 7.50
CA GLY A 34 -2.62 5.89 8.85
C GLY A 34 -4.03 6.24 9.32
N GLN A 35 -4.57 7.39 8.92
CA GLN A 35 -5.92 7.80 9.31
C GLN A 35 -7.00 6.98 8.59
N LEU A 36 -6.78 6.65 7.32
CA LEU A 36 -7.64 5.72 6.59
C LEU A 36 -7.65 4.35 7.26
N LEU A 37 -6.49 3.85 7.71
CA LEU A 37 -6.39 2.56 8.38
C LEU A 37 -7.08 2.56 9.75
N GLU A 38 -7.00 3.66 10.51
CA GLU A 38 -7.74 3.79 11.77
C GLU A 38 -9.27 3.89 11.52
N ALA A 39 -9.70 4.58 10.46
CA ALA A 39 -11.11 4.59 10.06
C ALA A 39 -11.59 3.17 9.67
N LEU A 40 -10.77 2.44 8.91
CA LEU A 40 -11.04 1.06 8.54
C LEU A 40 -11.15 0.14 9.76
N ARG A 41 -10.28 0.34 10.76
CA ARG A 41 -10.30 -0.36 12.04
C ARG A 41 -11.59 -0.09 12.82
N ARG A 42 -12.03 1.19 12.90
CA ARG A 42 -13.31 1.57 13.51
C ARG A 42 -14.51 0.99 12.78
N LYS A 43 -14.47 0.93 11.46
CA LYS A 43 -15.50 0.29 10.65
C LYS A 43 -15.69 -1.19 10.99
N GLY A 44 -14.63 -1.88 11.39
CA GLY A 44 -14.68 -3.24 11.88
C GLY A 44 -14.68 -4.31 10.79
N VAL A 45 -14.27 -3.99 9.56
CA VAL A 45 -14.07 -5.00 8.49
C VAL A 45 -13.01 -6.03 8.90
N LYS A 46 -13.13 -7.23 8.37
CA LYS A 46 -12.32 -8.40 8.73
C LYS A 46 -11.91 -9.21 7.50
N ASP A 47 -11.09 -10.22 7.73
CA ASP A 47 -10.61 -11.15 6.72
C ASP A 47 -9.83 -10.48 5.57
N LEU A 48 -9.21 -9.33 5.85
CA LEU A 48 -8.50 -8.53 4.85
C LEU A 48 -7.24 -9.24 4.35
N SER A 49 -6.96 -9.11 3.05
CA SER A 49 -5.66 -9.42 2.45
C SER A 49 -4.92 -8.10 2.23
N VAL A 50 -3.77 -7.94 2.86
CA VAL A 50 -3.00 -6.69 2.80
C VAL A 50 -1.72 -6.86 2.01
N VAL A 51 -1.45 -5.94 1.09
CA VAL A 51 -0.20 -5.81 0.36
C VAL A 51 0.53 -4.56 0.87
N HIS A 52 1.69 -4.78 1.50
CA HIS A 52 2.53 -3.69 2.01
C HIS A 52 3.99 -4.12 2.05
N ASN A 53 4.94 -3.19 2.13
CA ASN A 53 6.35 -3.54 2.22
C ASN A 53 6.71 -4.33 3.50
N GLY A 54 6.09 -3.99 4.63
CA GLY A 54 6.26 -4.66 5.94
C GLY A 54 4.95 -5.21 6.48
N ALA A 55 4.94 -5.59 7.77
CA ALA A 55 3.78 -6.13 8.46
C ALA A 55 3.30 -5.22 9.63
N GLY A 56 3.43 -3.91 9.45
CA GLY A 56 3.05 -2.95 10.48
C GLY A 56 3.99 -2.95 11.69
N ALA A 57 3.74 -2.05 12.64
CA ALA A 57 4.47 -1.96 13.89
C ALA A 57 3.54 -1.41 14.98
N GLY A 58 3.74 -1.89 16.22
CA GLY A 58 2.95 -1.46 17.38
C GLY A 58 1.46 -1.79 17.23
N ASP A 59 0.62 -0.91 17.75
CA ASP A 59 -0.84 -1.09 17.82
C ASP A 59 -1.63 0.02 17.10
N TRP A 60 -0.99 0.66 16.13
CA TRP A 60 -1.55 1.70 15.29
C TRP A 60 -1.55 1.30 13.81
N ALA A 61 -2.49 1.84 13.04
CA ALA A 61 -2.63 1.62 11.60
C ALA A 61 -2.59 0.12 11.24
N LEU A 62 -1.69 -0.33 10.36
CA LEU A 62 -1.59 -1.74 9.97
C LEU A 62 -1.30 -2.66 11.16
N GLY A 63 -0.41 -2.25 12.07
CA GLY A 63 -0.12 -3.03 13.29
C GLY A 63 -1.37 -3.21 14.16
N GLY A 64 -2.19 -2.17 14.27
CA GLY A 64 -3.48 -2.21 14.98
C GLY A 64 -4.49 -3.15 14.32
N LEU A 65 -4.66 -3.10 13.00
CA LEU A 65 -5.53 -4.02 12.24
C LEU A 65 -5.12 -5.49 12.42
N ILE A 66 -3.81 -5.76 12.37
CA ILE A 66 -3.27 -7.12 12.59
C ILE A 66 -3.52 -7.57 14.02
N LYS A 67 -3.22 -6.72 15.01
CA LYS A 67 -3.44 -7.01 16.44
C LYS A 67 -4.91 -7.32 16.76
N ASP A 68 -5.85 -6.64 16.10
CA ASP A 68 -7.29 -6.86 16.25
C ASP A 68 -7.80 -8.08 15.45
N GLY A 69 -6.91 -8.86 14.80
CA GLY A 69 -7.29 -10.04 14.01
C GLY A 69 -8.11 -9.72 12.76
N ARG A 70 -7.95 -8.51 12.19
CA ARG A 70 -8.70 -8.07 11.01
C ARG A 70 -8.06 -8.51 9.69
N VAL A 71 -6.80 -8.93 9.73
CA VAL A 71 -6.00 -9.30 8.56
C VAL A 71 -5.78 -10.81 8.54
N ARG A 72 -6.24 -11.49 7.50
CA ARG A 72 -6.00 -12.92 7.30
C ARG A 72 -4.71 -13.22 6.54
N LYS A 73 -4.27 -12.30 5.66
CA LYS A 73 -3.08 -12.49 4.82
C LYS A 73 -2.29 -11.19 4.68
N VAL A 74 -0.98 -11.30 4.77
CA VAL A 74 -0.04 -10.23 4.43
C VAL A 74 0.85 -10.67 3.27
N THR A 75 0.91 -9.87 2.20
CA THR A 75 1.90 -9.98 1.13
C THR A 75 2.94 -8.88 1.34
N ALA A 76 4.17 -9.27 1.68
CA ALA A 76 5.21 -8.32 2.08
C ALA A 76 6.61 -8.76 1.67
N SER A 77 7.54 -7.80 1.61
CA SER A 77 8.95 -8.08 1.35
C SER A 77 9.79 -8.14 2.64
N PHE A 78 9.38 -7.44 3.68
CA PHE A 78 10.08 -7.39 4.96
C PHE A 78 9.09 -7.43 6.14
N PRO A 79 8.45 -8.60 6.39
CA PRO A 79 7.42 -8.74 7.42
C PRO A 79 7.98 -8.69 8.84
N ASN A 80 9.27 -8.95 9.01
CA ASN A 80 9.95 -9.00 10.33
C ASN A 80 10.60 -7.65 10.69
N ASN A 81 9.91 -6.53 10.42
CA ASN A 81 10.39 -5.22 10.81
C ASN A 81 10.31 -5.01 12.34
N PRO A 82 11.18 -4.17 12.92
CA PRO A 82 11.10 -3.84 14.34
C PRO A 82 9.69 -3.38 14.75
N GLY A 83 9.15 -3.96 15.82
CA GLY A 83 7.80 -3.64 16.31
C GLY A 83 6.64 -4.43 15.67
N ALA A 84 6.89 -5.31 14.70
CA ALA A 84 5.86 -6.19 14.10
C ALA A 84 5.48 -7.39 15.00
N VAL A 85 5.41 -7.17 16.31
CA VAL A 85 5.20 -8.25 17.30
C VAL A 85 3.86 -8.95 17.10
N ALA A 86 2.78 -8.20 16.86
CA ALA A 86 1.46 -8.79 16.64
C ALA A 86 1.44 -9.71 15.41
N PHE A 87 2.10 -9.30 14.32
CA PHE A 87 2.23 -10.15 13.13
C PHE A 87 3.00 -11.43 13.44
N GLN A 88 4.15 -11.33 14.09
CA GLN A 88 5.00 -12.47 14.43
C GLN A 88 4.25 -13.50 15.29
N ASP A 89 3.55 -13.03 16.33
CA ASP A 89 2.76 -13.88 17.21
C ASP A 89 1.65 -14.64 16.49
N LEU A 90 0.90 -13.94 15.62
CA LEU A 90 -0.18 -14.53 14.84
C LEU A 90 0.36 -15.50 13.76
N TYR A 91 1.48 -15.17 13.13
CA TYR A 91 2.12 -16.01 12.12
C TYR A 91 2.61 -17.32 12.73
N LEU A 92 3.29 -17.28 13.87
CA LEU A 92 3.76 -18.48 14.58
C LEU A 92 2.62 -19.39 15.06
N LYS A 93 1.44 -18.80 15.31
CA LYS A 93 0.21 -19.55 15.67
C LYS A 93 -0.57 -20.05 14.44
N GLY A 94 -0.14 -19.77 13.23
CA GLY A 94 -0.87 -20.10 11.99
C GLY A 94 -2.19 -19.35 11.81
N GLN A 95 -2.34 -18.18 12.45
CA GLN A 95 -3.55 -17.37 12.44
C GLN A 95 -3.53 -16.24 11.39
N ILE A 96 -2.40 -16.03 10.73
CA ILE A 96 -2.25 -15.10 9.62
C ILE A 96 -1.34 -15.72 8.55
N GLU A 97 -1.71 -15.57 7.30
CA GLU A 97 -0.93 -16.04 6.17
C GLU A 97 0.14 -15.02 5.77
N LEU A 98 1.30 -15.50 5.33
CA LEU A 98 2.35 -14.69 4.73
C LEU A 98 2.64 -15.12 3.30
N GLU A 99 2.57 -14.19 2.36
CA GLU A 99 3.20 -14.31 1.05
C GLU A 99 4.46 -13.45 1.04
N LEU A 100 5.61 -14.10 1.20
CA LEU A 100 6.90 -13.40 1.15
C LEU A 100 7.31 -13.19 -0.30
N VAL A 101 7.52 -11.92 -0.69
CA VAL A 101 7.90 -11.54 -2.05
C VAL A 101 9.14 -10.64 -1.98
N PRO A 102 10.22 -10.93 -2.73
CA PRO A 102 11.38 -10.04 -2.78
C PRO A 102 10.94 -8.62 -3.18
N GLN A 103 11.52 -7.61 -2.55
CA GLN A 103 11.03 -6.22 -2.63
C GLN A 103 10.92 -5.69 -4.06
N GLY A 104 11.95 -5.90 -4.89
CA GLY A 104 11.92 -5.51 -6.30
C GLY A 104 10.81 -6.24 -7.07
N THR A 105 10.62 -7.54 -6.80
CA THR A 105 9.54 -8.33 -7.39
C THR A 105 8.17 -7.84 -6.94
N LEU A 106 8.01 -7.49 -5.66
CA LEU A 106 6.78 -6.90 -5.14
C LEU A 106 6.44 -5.60 -5.87
N ALA A 107 7.42 -4.70 -5.99
CA ALA A 107 7.25 -3.42 -6.70
C ALA A 107 6.86 -3.63 -8.17
N GLU A 108 7.54 -4.55 -8.87
CA GLU A 108 7.26 -4.82 -10.28
C GLU A 108 5.92 -5.56 -10.49
N ARG A 109 5.51 -6.45 -9.60
CA ARG A 109 4.18 -7.09 -9.66
C ARG A 109 3.06 -6.07 -9.51
N ILE A 110 3.22 -5.09 -8.60
CA ILE A 110 2.28 -3.97 -8.44
C ILE A 110 2.30 -3.08 -9.68
N ARG A 111 3.49 -2.70 -10.17
CA ARG A 111 3.63 -1.89 -11.38
C ARG A 111 3.03 -2.58 -12.61
N ALA A 112 3.27 -3.87 -12.76
CA ALA A 112 2.71 -4.67 -13.88
C ALA A 112 1.18 -4.62 -13.87
N ALA A 113 0.54 -4.75 -12.70
CA ALA A 113 -0.90 -4.63 -12.55
C ALA A 113 -1.41 -3.26 -13.00
N GLY A 114 -0.79 -2.18 -12.48
CA GLY A 114 -1.16 -0.80 -12.83
C GLY A 114 -0.87 -0.40 -14.28
N SER A 115 0.02 -1.14 -14.96
CA SER A 115 0.37 -0.91 -16.37
C SER A 115 -0.34 -1.86 -17.35
N GLY A 116 -1.23 -2.72 -16.88
CA GLY A 116 -1.95 -3.69 -17.73
C GLY A 116 -1.06 -4.79 -18.30
N LEU A 117 0.09 -5.09 -17.68
CA LEU A 117 0.98 -6.18 -18.09
C LEU A 117 0.50 -7.50 -17.51
N GLY A 118 0.49 -8.57 -18.33
CA GLY A 118 0.08 -9.91 -17.89
C GLY A 118 1.08 -10.63 -16.98
N GLY A 119 2.25 -10.05 -16.75
CA GLY A 119 3.34 -10.55 -15.92
C GLY A 119 4.70 -10.28 -16.55
N PHE A 120 5.74 -10.78 -15.91
CA PHE A 120 7.12 -10.59 -16.35
C PHE A 120 8.03 -11.72 -15.87
N PHE A 121 9.14 -11.93 -16.54
CA PHE A 121 10.20 -12.83 -16.12
C PHE A 121 11.27 -12.08 -15.33
N THR A 122 11.70 -12.64 -14.19
CA THR A 122 12.77 -12.09 -13.34
C THR A 122 13.72 -13.18 -12.89
N PRO A 123 15.03 -12.92 -12.81
CA PRO A 123 15.97 -13.90 -12.24
C PRO A 123 15.89 -13.97 -10.71
N THR A 124 15.21 -13.00 -10.09
CA THR A 124 15.00 -12.98 -8.63
C THR A 124 14.14 -14.16 -8.23
N SER A 125 14.61 -14.93 -7.23
CA SER A 125 14.00 -16.17 -6.75
C SER A 125 14.19 -17.41 -7.63
N ALA A 126 14.80 -17.31 -8.81
CA ALA A 126 15.16 -18.50 -9.58
C ALA A 126 16.07 -19.42 -8.74
N GLY A 127 15.81 -20.75 -8.75
CA GLY A 127 16.55 -21.74 -7.97
C GLY A 127 16.35 -21.68 -6.45
N THR A 128 15.41 -20.87 -5.93
CA THR A 128 15.11 -20.76 -4.49
C THR A 128 13.71 -21.33 -4.14
N GLU A 129 13.42 -21.46 -2.85
CA GLU A 129 12.10 -21.87 -2.36
C GLU A 129 10.96 -20.92 -2.88
N LEU A 130 11.25 -19.63 -3.00
CA LEU A 130 10.28 -18.64 -3.49
C LEU A 130 10.00 -18.76 -5.00
N GLY A 131 10.86 -19.46 -5.75
CA GLY A 131 10.69 -19.77 -7.16
C GLY A 131 9.98 -21.10 -7.44
N LYS A 132 9.85 -21.97 -6.44
CA LYS A 132 9.25 -23.30 -6.62
C LYS A 132 7.83 -23.22 -7.15
N GLY A 133 7.53 -24.05 -8.14
CA GLY A 133 6.21 -24.15 -8.76
C GLY A 133 5.84 -23.02 -9.71
N LYS A 134 6.71 -22.02 -9.88
CA LYS A 134 6.53 -20.97 -10.89
C LYS A 134 7.04 -21.43 -12.26
N GLU A 135 6.43 -20.91 -13.33
CA GLU A 135 6.95 -21.09 -14.69
C GLU A 135 8.38 -20.54 -14.76
N THR A 136 9.30 -21.30 -15.36
CA THR A 136 10.69 -20.89 -15.57
C THR A 136 11.03 -20.78 -17.04
N ARG A 137 11.96 -19.90 -17.37
CA ARG A 137 12.49 -19.74 -18.73
C ARG A 137 13.97 -19.40 -18.68
N THR A 138 14.76 -20.05 -19.52
CA THR A 138 16.16 -19.66 -19.73
C THR A 138 16.22 -18.58 -20.80
N ILE A 139 16.78 -17.43 -20.47
CA ILE A 139 17.01 -16.29 -21.36
C ILE A 139 18.49 -15.94 -21.29
N ASP A 140 19.18 -15.96 -22.44
CA ASP A 140 20.61 -15.68 -22.55
C ASP A 140 21.46 -16.48 -21.54
N GLY A 141 21.15 -17.77 -21.37
CA GLY A 141 21.87 -18.69 -20.48
C GLY A 141 21.59 -18.51 -18.99
N ARG A 142 20.66 -17.65 -18.60
CA ARG A 142 20.25 -17.42 -17.20
C ARG A 142 18.80 -17.84 -16.97
N GLU A 143 18.55 -18.50 -15.85
CA GLU A 143 17.19 -18.89 -15.45
C GLU A 143 16.39 -17.71 -14.89
N TYR A 144 15.13 -17.62 -15.29
CA TYR A 144 14.14 -16.66 -14.85
C TYR A 144 12.89 -17.38 -14.38
N VAL A 145 12.17 -16.78 -13.41
CA VAL A 145 10.84 -17.20 -13.00
C VAL A 145 9.80 -16.19 -13.46
N PHE A 146 8.60 -16.69 -13.81
CA PHE A 146 7.47 -15.83 -14.17
C PHE A 146 6.76 -15.32 -12.93
N GLU A 147 6.55 -14.01 -12.88
CA GLU A 147 5.79 -13.32 -11.82
C GLU A 147 4.50 -12.72 -12.38
N LYS A 148 3.38 -13.06 -11.73
CA LYS A 148 2.07 -12.52 -12.08
C LYS A 148 1.90 -11.10 -11.54
N PRO A 149 1.10 -10.24 -12.23
CA PRO A 149 0.72 -8.95 -11.68
C PRO A 149 -0.03 -9.13 -10.36
N LEU A 150 0.08 -8.13 -9.49
CA LEU A 150 -0.59 -8.11 -8.20
C LEU A 150 -1.64 -6.99 -8.20
N HIS A 151 -2.92 -7.38 -8.23
CA HIS A 151 -4.08 -6.49 -8.22
C HIS A 151 -4.65 -6.38 -6.80
N ALA A 152 -5.43 -5.32 -6.53
CA ALA A 152 -6.18 -5.15 -5.31
C ALA A 152 -7.54 -4.50 -5.58
N ASP A 153 -8.51 -4.75 -4.69
CA ASP A 153 -9.82 -4.09 -4.73
C ASP A 153 -9.68 -2.61 -4.39
N PHE A 154 -8.78 -2.31 -3.43
CA PHE A 154 -8.50 -0.94 -3.00
C PHE A 154 -7.00 -0.67 -2.91
N ALA A 155 -6.59 0.53 -3.29
CA ALA A 155 -5.31 1.11 -2.92
C ALA A 155 -5.55 2.28 -1.97
N MET A 156 -5.01 2.19 -0.77
CA MET A 156 -4.98 3.29 0.19
C MET A 156 -3.58 3.88 0.21
N ILE A 157 -3.47 5.14 -0.16
CA ILE A 157 -2.20 5.83 -0.33
C ILE A 157 -2.17 7.12 0.47
N ARG A 158 -0.97 7.67 0.68
CA ARG A 158 -0.82 8.96 1.33
C ARG A 158 0.10 9.88 0.56
N ALA A 159 -0.37 11.11 0.32
CA ALA A 159 0.39 12.18 -0.30
C ALA A 159 0.51 13.40 0.62
N TYR A 160 1.38 14.33 0.25
CA TYR A 160 1.55 15.60 0.94
C TYR A 160 0.42 16.57 0.57
N LYS A 161 0.21 16.78 -0.74
CA LYS A 161 -0.87 17.60 -1.27
C LYS A 161 -1.75 16.83 -2.24
N GLY A 162 -3.02 17.17 -2.29
CA GLY A 162 -3.93 16.72 -3.30
C GLY A 162 -4.90 17.84 -3.71
N ASP A 163 -5.44 17.77 -4.91
CA ASP A 163 -6.52 18.63 -5.35
C ASP A 163 -7.82 17.84 -5.58
N ARG A 164 -8.93 18.54 -5.82
CA ARG A 164 -10.23 17.90 -6.05
C ARG A 164 -10.32 17.05 -7.32
N LEU A 165 -9.35 17.16 -8.24
CA LEU A 165 -9.26 16.31 -9.43
C LEU A 165 -8.51 15.01 -9.14
N GLY A 166 -7.88 14.87 -7.96
CA GLY A 166 -7.08 13.73 -7.57
C GLY A 166 -5.61 13.82 -7.95
N ASN A 167 -5.12 14.98 -8.42
CA ASN A 167 -3.70 15.17 -8.63
C ASN A 167 -2.97 15.20 -7.29
N LEU A 168 -1.83 14.48 -7.19
CA LEU A 168 -1.10 14.33 -5.95
C LEU A 168 0.35 14.75 -6.06
N GLN A 169 0.81 15.46 -5.02
CA GLN A 169 2.22 15.75 -4.78
C GLN A 169 2.71 14.99 -3.54
N PHE A 170 3.79 14.24 -3.68
CA PHE A 170 4.45 13.55 -2.57
C PHE A 170 5.64 14.35 -2.07
N ARG A 171 5.99 14.16 -0.81
CA ARG A 171 7.12 14.85 -0.18
C ARG A 171 8.12 13.85 0.38
N LYS A 172 9.42 14.05 0.08
CA LYS A 172 10.53 13.21 0.57
C LYS A 172 10.28 11.72 0.27
N ALA A 173 10.44 10.85 1.26
CA ALA A 173 10.27 9.41 1.15
C ALA A 173 8.81 8.93 1.01
N MET A 174 7.81 9.81 1.07
CA MET A 174 6.40 9.43 0.89
C MET A 174 6.11 8.85 -0.50
N ARG A 175 6.95 9.15 -1.51
CA ARG A 175 6.73 8.70 -2.89
C ARG A 175 6.73 7.17 -3.02
N ASN A 176 7.69 6.51 -2.41
CA ASN A 176 7.92 5.06 -2.32
C ASN A 176 6.95 4.16 -3.14
N PHE A 177 6.18 3.28 -2.53
CA PHE A 177 5.20 2.41 -3.19
C PHE A 177 3.90 3.12 -3.60
N ASN A 178 3.64 4.32 -3.08
CA ASN A 178 2.36 5.00 -3.23
C ASN A 178 1.91 5.16 -4.68
N ILE A 179 2.80 5.58 -5.58
CA ILE A 179 2.44 5.82 -6.98
C ILE A 179 2.09 4.50 -7.70
N ALA A 180 2.91 3.47 -7.54
CA ALA A 180 2.66 2.19 -8.17
C ALA A 180 1.34 1.55 -7.67
N MET A 181 1.07 1.66 -6.38
CA MET A 181 -0.16 1.15 -5.77
C MET A 181 -1.39 1.93 -6.21
N ALA A 182 -1.28 3.25 -6.37
CA ALA A 182 -2.37 4.07 -6.93
C ALA A 182 -2.83 3.59 -8.31
N MET A 183 -1.91 3.11 -9.12
CA MET A 183 -2.21 2.60 -10.47
C MET A 183 -2.81 1.19 -10.45
N ALA A 184 -2.57 0.40 -9.41
CA ALA A 184 -2.87 -1.03 -9.36
C ALA A 184 -4.16 -1.39 -8.60
N GLY A 185 -4.69 -0.48 -7.79
CA GLY A 185 -5.98 -0.65 -7.11
C GLY A 185 -7.15 -0.45 -8.07
N ALA A 186 -8.23 -1.23 -7.90
CA ALA A 186 -9.47 -1.01 -8.63
C ALA A 186 -10.16 0.31 -8.18
N VAL A 187 -10.02 0.65 -6.90
CA VAL A 187 -10.44 1.94 -6.33
C VAL A 187 -9.26 2.49 -5.51
N THR A 188 -8.82 3.70 -5.85
CA THR A 188 -7.71 4.37 -5.15
C THR A 188 -8.22 5.51 -4.28
N ILE A 189 -7.89 5.44 -2.98
CA ILE A 189 -8.24 6.42 -1.97
C ILE A 189 -6.95 7.07 -1.45
N ALA A 190 -6.83 8.38 -1.59
CA ALA A 190 -5.67 9.14 -1.17
C ALA A 190 -5.97 9.96 0.11
N GLU A 191 -5.25 9.66 1.18
CA GLU A 191 -5.12 10.52 2.36
C GLU A 191 -4.11 11.62 2.04
N VAL A 192 -4.45 12.89 2.28
CA VAL A 192 -3.55 14.01 2.03
C VAL A 192 -3.37 14.88 3.28
N ASP A 193 -2.16 15.43 3.45
CA ASP A 193 -1.89 16.37 4.54
C ASP A 193 -2.60 17.72 4.27
N GLU A 194 -2.66 18.12 2.99
CA GLU A 194 -3.19 19.39 2.55
C GLU A 194 -4.03 19.25 1.27
N LEU A 195 -5.28 19.70 1.32
CA LEU A 195 -6.14 19.80 0.14
C LEU A 195 -6.00 21.23 -0.44
N VAL A 196 -5.55 21.30 -1.69
CA VAL A 196 -5.29 22.58 -2.37
C VAL A 196 -6.29 22.81 -3.50
N PRO A 197 -6.53 24.08 -3.91
CA PRO A 197 -7.31 24.38 -5.11
C PRO A 197 -6.66 23.77 -6.37
N VAL A 198 -7.44 23.52 -7.40
CA VAL A 198 -6.92 23.16 -8.74
C VAL A 198 -5.96 24.25 -9.21
N GLY A 199 -4.75 23.84 -9.62
CA GLY A 199 -3.64 24.76 -9.93
C GLY A 199 -2.76 25.12 -8.72
N GLY A 200 -3.08 24.65 -7.52
CA GLY A 200 -2.26 24.82 -6.32
C GLY A 200 -1.09 23.84 -6.20
N ILE A 201 -1.02 22.84 -7.09
CA ILE A 201 0.15 22.01 -7.33
C ILE A 201 0.75 22.45 -8.67
N ASP A 202 2.04 22.78 -8.70
CA ASP A 202 2.74 23.05 -9.95
C ASP A 202 2.61 21.83 -10.87
N PRO A 203 2.26 21.98 -12.17
CA PRO A 203 2.17 20.87 -13.12
C PRO A 203 3.40 19.97 -13.14
N GLU A 204 4.61 20.52 -12.97
CA GLU A 204 5.86 19.75 -12.91
C GLU A 204 5.99 18.93 -11.60
N ASP A 205 5.23 19.28 -10.56
CA ASP A 205 5.21 18.62 -9.26
C ASP A 205 4.04 17.64 -9.10
N VAL A 206 3.22 17.44 -10.13
CA VAL A 206 2.19 16.40 -10.12
C VAL A 206 2.87 15.03 -10.26
N HIS A 207 3.08 14.37 -9.14
CA HIS A 207 3.76 13.08 -9.09
C HIS A 207 2.86 11.89 -9.40
N ALA A 208 1.57 12.00 -9.09
CA ALA A 208 0.54 11.06 -9.49
C ALA A 208 -0.65 11.84 -10.09
N PRO A 209 -0.90 11.67 -11.41
CA PRO A 209 -2.05 12.27 -12.07
C PRO A 209 -3.37 11.76 -11.49
N GLY A 210 -4.37 12.65 -11.47
CA GLY A 210 -5.69 12.35 -10.92
C GLY A 210 -6.42 11.17 -11.57
N ILE A 211 -6.03 10.75 -12.78
CA ILE A 211 -6.61 9.58 -13.44
C ILE A 211 -6.43 8.27 -12.65
N PHE A 212 -5.46 8.22 -11.75
CA PHE A 212 -5.18 7.05 -10.89
C PHE A 212 -5.81 7.13 -9.51
N VAL A 213 -6.57 8.19 -9.22
CA VAL A 213 -7.13 8.44 -7.90
C VAL A 213 -8.64 8.63 -8.00
N ASP A 214 -9.41 7.85 -7.25
CA ASP A 214 -10.87 7.92 -7.23
C ASP A 214 -11.38 8.86 -6.15
N HIS A 215 -10.73 8.85 -4.98
CA HIS A 215 -11.13 9.65 -3.84
C HIS A 215 -9.93 10.31 -3.16
N VAL A 216 -10.12 11.54 -2.70
CA VAL A 216 -9.14 12.30 -1.90
C VAL A 216 -9.80 12.74 -0.61
N VAL A 217 -9.13 12.51 0.51
CA VAL A 217 -9.58 12.97 1.82
C VAL A 217 -8.44 13.66 2.55
N GLN A 218 -8.71 14.86 3.07
CA GLN A 218 -7.75 15.56 3.91
C GLN A 218 -7.85 15.01 5.33
N CYS A 219 -6.75 14.47 5.83
CA CYS A 219 -6.66 13.99 7.19
C CYS A 219 -5.56 14.74 7.95
N PRO A 220 -5.83 15.22 9.18
CA PRO A 220 -4.81 15.86 9.99
C PRO A 220 -3.69 14.86 10.30
N ARG A 221 -2.46 15.36 10.38
CA ARG A 221 -1.31 14.52 10.77
C ARG A 221 -1.55 13.87 12.11
N HIS A 222 -1.32 12.56 12.16
CA HIS A 222 -1.40 11.85 13.42
C HIS A 222 -0.23 12.27 14.34
N PRO A 223 -0.46 12.55 15.64
CA PRO A 223 0.60 12.95 16.57
C PRO A 223 1.81 12.01 16.61
N LYS A 224 1.60 10.69 16.52
CA LYS A 224 2.67 9.69 16.48
C LYS A 224 3.64 9.85 15.29
N LEU A 225 3.21 10.47 14.18
CA LEU A 225 4.09 10.77 13.02
C LEU A 225 4.93 12.04 13.24
N ILE A 226 4.60 12.85 14.25
CA ILE A 226 5.32 14.08 14.58
C ILE A 226 6.51 13.79 15.52
N GLU A 227 6.45 12.69 16.28
CA GLU A 227 7.48 12.31 17.25
C GLU A 227 8.75 11.71 16.61
N ILE A 228 8.72 11.36 15.31
CA ILE A 228 9.90 10.96 14.55
C ILE A 228 10.58 12.23 13.97
N GLY A 229 10.92 13.16 14.85
CA GLY A 229 11.87 14.22 14.56
C GLY A 229 13.29 13.65 14.45
N PRO A 230 14.27 14.37 13.81
CA PRO A 230 15.65 13.94 13.85
C PRO A 230 16.09 13.77 15.32
N PRO A 231 16.90 12.75 15.63
CA PRO A 231 17.45 12.61 16.98
C PRO A 231 18.13 13.92 17.37
N LYS A 232 17.82 14.42 18.57
CA LYS A 232 18.47 15.59 19.12
C LYS A 232 19.94 15.35 19.34
#